data_a341d8f297114444ed36778e26d0fe84
#
_entry.id   a341d8f297114444ed36778e26d0fe84
#
_cell.length_a   1.000
_cell.length_b   1.000
_cell.length_c   1.000
_cell.angle_alpha   90.00
_cell.angle_beta   90.00
_cell.angle_gamma   90.00
#
_symmetry.space_group_name_H-M   'P 1'
#
loop_
_entity.id
_entity.type
_entity.pdbx_description
1 polymer ?
#
loop_
_entity_poly.entity_id
_entity_poly.type
_entity_poly.pdbx_seq_one_letter_code
_entity_poly.pdbx_strand_id
1 'polypeptide(L)'
;TCRKPVLLAGDFNTGNAAAVLAGLGGGFRILSDTTRMTFPSDNPAVRIDYILGRGLPTSATVAESAVDHTATASDHCPLWVTLVWKRGKQPGK
;
A
#
# COMPACT_ATOMS: atom_id res chain seq x y z
N THR A 1 -16.89 6.82 -15.06
CA THR A 1 -15.93 7.02 -13.99
C THR A 1 -16.11 5.97 -12.89
N CYS A 2 -15.07 5.28 -12.55
CA CYS A 2 -15.13 4.31 -11.46
C CYS A 2 -15.17 5.02 -10.11
N ARG A 3 -16.21 4.77 -9.35
CA ARG A 3 -16.39 5.34 -8.01
C ARG A 3 -16.03 4.38 -6.90
N LYS A 4 -15.72 3.15 -7.25
CA LYS A 4 -15.39 2.14 -6.25
C LYS A 4 -13.96 2.31 -5.78
N PRO A 5 -13.69 2.02 -4.51
CA PRO A 5 -12.32 1.99 -4.02
C PRO A 5 -11.49 0.97 -4.80
N VAL A 6 -10.23 1.32 -5.04
CA VAL A 6 -9.28 0.43 -5.70
C VAL A 6 -8.06 0.29 -4.81
N LEU A 7 -7.64 -0.93 -4.56
CA LEU A 7 -6.38 -1.22 -3.89
C LEU A 7 -5.46 -1.91 -4.89
N LEU A 8 -4.22 -1.46 -4.93
CA LEU A 8 -3.20 -2.01 -5.81
C LEU A 8 -1.98 -2.35 -4.97
N ALA A 9 -1.53 -3.58 -5.05
CA ALA A 9 -0.39 -4.03 -4.28
C ALA A 9 0.55 -4.84 -5.16
N GLY A 10 1.84 -4.70 -4.94
CA GLY A 10 2.81 -5.50 -5.67
C GLY A 10 4.21 -4.94 -5.64
N ASP A 11 5.07 -5.60 -6.41
CA ASP A 11 6.46 -5.25 -6.62
C ASP A 11 6.56 -4.30 -7.82
N PHE A 12 7.05 -3.09 -7.59
CA PHE A 12 7.20 -2.09 -8.65
C PHE A 12 8.65 -1.95 -9.11
N ASN A 13 9.54 -2.76 -8.56
CA ASN A 13 10.96 -2.78 -8.93
C ASN A 13 11.66 -1.42 -8.83
N THR A 14 11.17 -0.55 -7.98
CA THR A 14 11.78 0.76 -7.76
C THR A 14 11.52 1.24 -6.35
N GLY A 15 12.52 1.86 -5.76
CA GLY A 15 12.39 2.55 -4.48
C GLY A 15 11.93 3.99 -4.62
N ASN A 16 11.69 4.47 -5.83
CA ASN A 16 11.30 5.85 -6.08
C ASN A 16 9.77 5.96 -6.06
N ALA A 17 9.23 6.31 -4.91
CA ALA A 17 7.78 6.41 -4.72
C ALA A 17 7.15 7.44 -5.65
N ALA A 18 7.84 8.55 -5.92
CA ALA A 18 7.32 9.58 -6.83
C ALA A 18 7.18 9.04 -8.25
N ALA A 19 8.10 8.20 -8.69
CA ALA A 19 8.03 7.58 -10.01
C ALA A 19 6.86 6.61 -10.10
N VAL A 20 6.59 5.85 -9.04
CA VAL A 20 5.44 4.94 -8.97
C VAL A 20 4.14 5.73 -9.14
N LEU A 21 3.98 6.80 -8.36
CA LEU A 21 2.77 7.61 -8.43
C LEU A 21 2.62 8.29 -9.79
N ALA A 22 3.71 8.79 -10.35
CA ALA A 22 3.67 9.45 -11.66
C ALA A 22 3.27 8.46 -12.76
N GLY A 23 3.75 7.23 -12.68
CA GLY A 23 3.42 6.20 -13.67
C GLY A 23 1.98 5.73 -13.61
N LEU A 24 1.40 5.71 -12.41
CA LEU A 24 0.01 5.29 -12.23
C LEU A 24 -0.99 6.41 -12.52
N GLY A 25 -0.66 7.63 -12.13
CA GLY A 25 -1.59 8.76 -12.23
C GLY A 25 -2.87 8.52 -11.44
N GLY A 26 -3.91 9.25 -11.80
CA GLY A 26 -5.27 8.89 -11.41
C GLY A 26 -5.62 8.90 -9.93
N GLY A 27 -4.94 9.69 -9.12
CA GLY A 27 -5.33 9.88 -7.73
C GLY A 27 -4.94 8.74 -6.78
N PHE A 28 -4.04 7.87 -7.17
CA PHE A 28 -3.49 6.87 -6.26
C PHE A 28 -2.65 7.54 -5.18
N ARG A 29 -2.70 6.96 -3.98
CA ARG A 29 -1.79 7.33 -2.89
C ARG A 29 -1.18 6.08 -2.29
N ILE A 30 0.03 6.21 -1.78
CA ILE A 30 0.73 5.11 -1.13
C ILE A 30 0.19 4.96 0.28
N LEU A 31 -0.22 3.75 0.63
CA LEU A 31 -0.77 3.42 1.95
C LEU A 31 0.26 2.73 2.83
N SER A 32 1.19 1.98 2.23
CA SER A 32 2.20 1.24 2.98
C SER A 32 3.30 2.17 3.48
N ASP A 33 4.00 1.72 4.53
CA ASP A 33 5.10 2.48 5.14
C ASP A 33 6.29 2.52 4.18
N THR A 34 6.63 3.71 3.72
CA THR A 34 7.73 3.91 2.78
C THR A 34 9.09 4.01 3.44
N THR A 35 9.16 3.90 4.76
CA THR A 35 10.42 3.98 5.50
C THR A 35 11.04 2.62 5.78
N ARG A 36 10.30 1.53 5.53
CA ARG A 36 10.77 0.18 5.81
C ARG A 36 11.09 -0.55 4.52
N MET A 37 12.24 -1.19 4.51
CA MET A 37 12.73 -1.89 3.32
C MET A 37 12.05 -3.24 3.16
N THR A 38 11.85 -3.68 1.92
CA THR A 38 11.11 -4.90 1.61
C THR A 38 11.93 -5.96 0.89
N PHE A 39 13.12 -5.63 0.41
CA PHE A 39 13.92 -6.54 -0.40
C PHE A 39 15.41 -6.25 -0.25
N PRO A 40 16.27 -7.27 -0.27
CA PRO A 40 15.96 -8.69 -0.12
C PRO A 40 15.65 -9.04 1.35
N SER A 41 14.91 -10.13 1.57
CA SER A 41 14.44 -10.46 2.92
C SER A 41 15.57 -10.82 3.89
N ASP A 42 16.68 -11.34 3.40
CA ASP A 42 17.82 -11.70 4.25
C ASP A 42 18.66 -10.48 4.66
N ASN A 43 18.54 -9.38 3.93
CA ASN A 43 19.24 -8.13 4.26
C ASN A 43 18.52 -6.96 3.62
N PRO A 44 17.35 -6.54 4.16
CA PRO A 44 16.53 -5.52 3.52
C PRO A 44 17.30 -4.22 3.28
N ALA A 45 17.35 -3.80 2.03
CA ALA A 45 18.12 -2.64 1.60
C ALA A 45 17.33 -1.66 0.74
N VAL A 46 16.23 -2.12 0.11
CA VAL A 46 15.39 -1.27 -0.74
C VAL A 46 13.93 -1.55 -0.45
N ARG A 47 13.08 -0.57 -0.71
CA ARG A 47 11.64 -0.73 -0.65
C ARG A 47 11.10 -0.65 -2.07
N ILE A 48 10.70 -1.79 -2.61
CA ILE A 48 10.20 -1.91 -3.97
C ILE A 48 8.79 -2.46 -4.03
N ASP A 49 8.22 -2.84 -2.88
CA ASP A 49 6.87 -3.34 -2.77
C ASP A 49 5.98 -2.26 -2.14
N TYR A 50 4.81 -2.07 -2.72
CA TYR A 50 3.91 -0.99 -2.34
C TYR A 50 2.49 -1.49 -2.24
N ILE A 51 1.72 -0.86 -1.36
CA ILE A 51 0.27 -0.96 -1.31
C ILE A 51 -0.28 0.44 -1.50
N LEU A 52 -1.11 0.61 -2.51
CA LEU A 52 -1.67 1.91 -2.88
C LEU A 52 -3.18 1.83 -2.92
N GLY A 53 -3.80 2.99 -2.82
CA GLY A 53 -5.26 3.09 -2.89
C GLY A 53 -5.70 4.31 -3.67
N ARG A 54 -6.90 4.20 -4.25
CA ARG A 54 -7.55 5.28 -4.96
C ARG A 54 -9.05 5.21 -4.67
N GLY A 55 -9.69 6.36 -4.54
CA GLY A 55 -11.13 6.43 -4.36
C GLY A 55 -11.62 5.89 -3.02
N LEU A 56 -10.75 5.89 -2.01
CA LEU A 56 -11.15 5.45 -0.68
C LEU A 56 -12.08 6.47 -0.05
N PRO A 57 -12.97 6.03 0.85
CA PRO A 57 -13.80 6.97 1.62
C PRO A 57 -12.94 8.01 2.34
N THR A 58 -13.48 9.22 2.49
CA THR A 58 -12.72 10.29 3.16
C THR A 58 -12.40 9.98 4.61
N SER A 59 -13.18 9.10 5.23
CA SER A 59 -12.93 8.66 6.60
C SER A 59 -11.89 7.56 6.69
N ALA A 60 -11.39 7.05 5.55
CA ALA A 60 -10.43 5.96 5.56
C ALA A 60 -9.07 6.42 6.10
N THR A 61 -8.54 5.66 7.04
CA THR A 61 -7.23 5.90 7.61
C THR A 61 -6.43 4.62 7.64
N VAL A 62 -5.11 4.76 7.54
CA VAL A 62 -4.19 3.64 7.74
C VAL A 62 -3.99 3.50 9.24
N ALA A 63 -4.59 2.47 9.83
CA ALA A 63 -4.45 2.20 11.25
C ALA A 63 -3.11 1.54 11.55
N GLU A 64 -2.60 0.75 10.62
CA GLU A 64 -1.32 0.09 10.77
C GLU A 64 -0.71 -0.15 9.40
N SER A 65 0.60 0.03 9.30
CA SER A 65 1.38 -0.41 8.15
C SER A 65 2.65 -1.04 8.69
N ALA A 66 2.98 -2.23 8.21
CA ALA A 66 4.11 -2.98 8.74
C ALA A 66 4.81 -3.79 7.65
N VAL A 67 6.07 -4.07 7.90
CA VAL A 67 6.89 -4.97 7.10
C VAL A 67 7.51 -5.98 8.08
N ASP A 68 7.38 -7.26 7.78
CA ASP A 68 7.93 -8.30 8.63
C ASP A 68 9.33 -8.67 8.14
N HIS A 69 10.34 -8.25 8.89
CA HIS A 69 11.74 -8.53 8.57
C HIS A 69 12.23 -9.88 9.07
N THR A 70 11.34 -10.67 9.71
CA THR A 70 11.71 -11.98 10.25
C THR A 70 11.27 -13.13 9.36
N ALA A 71 10.40 -12.88 8.39
CA ALA A 71 9.88 -13.91 7.51
C ALA A 71 10.94 -14.34 6.51
N THR A 72 11.00 -15.65 6.23
CA THR A 72 12.00 -16.24 5.33
C THR A 72 11.38 -17.03 4.18
N ALA A 73 10.07 -16.98 4.01
CA ALA A 73 9.37 -17.76 3.00
C ALA A 73 9.57 -17.22 1.58
N SER A 74 10.04 -15.98 1.44
CA SER A 74 10.28 -15.33 0.16
C SER A 74 11.53 -14.47 0.26
N ASP A 75 12.09 -14.09 -0.89
CA ASP A 75 13.16 -13.10 -0.94
C ASP A 75 12.64 -11.67 -0.77
N HIS A 76 11.32 -11.47 -0.74
CA HIS A 76 10.68 -10.22 -0.34
C HIS A 76 10.14 -10.34 1.08
N CYS A 77 10.20 -9.23 1.83
CA CYS A 77 9.56 -9.18 3.13
C CYS A 77 8.06 -9.00 2.95
N PRO A 78 7.23 -9.72 3.72
CA PRO A 78 5.79 -9.44 3.72
C PRO A 78 5.52 -8.03 4.22
N LEU A 79 4.55 -7.38 3.62
CA LEU A 79 4.08 -6.10 4.11
C LEU A 79 2.56 -6.08 4.11
N TRP A 80 1.99 -5.31 5.03
CA TRP A 80 0.54 -5.20 5.09
C TRP A 80 0.14 -3.82 5.58
N VAL A 81 -1.12 -3.50 5.32
CA VAL A 81 -1.76 -2.26 5.74
C VAL A 81 -3.11 -2.62 6.31
N THR A 82 -3.43 -2.06 7.45
CA THR A 82 -4.78 -2.13 8.02
C THR A 82 -5.48 -0.80 7.76
N LEU A 83 -6.58 -0.85 7.04
CA LEU A 83 -7.40 0.31 6.74
C LEU A 83 -8.64 0.28 7.60
N VAL A 84 -9.01 1.43 8.11
CA VAL A 84 -10.22 1.62 8.90
C VAL A 84 -10.97 2.81 8.36
N TRP A 85 -12.30 2.67 8.19
CA TRP A 85 -13.13 3.82 7.82
C TRP A 85 -14.52 3.67 8.43
N LYS A 86 -15.18 4.79 8.59
CA LYS A 86 -16.54 4.80 9.09
C LYS A 86 -17.48 4.36 8.00
N ARG A 87 -18.44 3.53 8.37
CA ARG A 87 -19.53 3.16 7.48
C ARG A 87 -20.39 4.40 7.24
N GLY A 88 -20.55 4.78 5.99
CA GLY A 88 -21.42 5.87 5.63
C GLY A 88 -22.88 5.48 5.75
N LYS A 89 -23.73 6.50 5.72
CA LYS A 89 -25.17 6.30 5.63
C LYS A 89 -25.47 5.60 4.31
N GLN A 90 -26.25 4.54 4.36
CA GLN A 90 -26.58 3.76 3.18
C GLN A 90 -28.08 3.77 2.96
N PRO A 91 -28.53 4.50 1.95
CA PRO A 91 -29.95 4.50 1.60
C PRO A 91 -30.43 3.07 1.31
N GLY A 92 -31.61 2.75 1.75
CA GLY A 92 -32.19 1.43 1.51
C GLY A 92 -31.69 0.31 2.40
N LYS A 93 -30.92 0.64 3.39
CA LYS A 93 -30.42 -0.34 4.34
C LYS A 93 -31.13 -0.26 5.67
#